data_474b8cfe5ab71419bf6882c0bd1064b5
#
_entry.id   474b8cfe5ab71419bf6882c0bd1064b5
#
_cell.length_a   1.000
_cell.length_b   1.000
_cell.length_c   1.000
_cell.angle_alpha   90.00
_cell.angle_beta   90.00
_cell.angle_gamma   90.00
#
_symmetry.space_group_name_H-M   'P 1'
#
loop_
_entity.id
_entity.type
_entity.pdbx_description
1 polymer ?
#
loop_
_entity_poly.entity_id
_entity_poly.type
_entity_poly.pdbx_seq_one_letter_code
_entity_poly.pdbx_strand_id
1 'polypeptide(L)'
;KEGTAPKIHRLGTNAWQNTKNKTKTRVKEIAFDLLQLYAKRKNSKGFQYSPDTYLQTELEASFMYEDTPDQLTSTQAIKEDMEGEAPMDRLVCGDVGFGKTEIAIRAAFKAVTDSKQVAVLVPTTILSLQHFKTFKERLKEFPCKVSYINRFKTGKSLTQTLKELEDGDIDIIIGTHALVGKRIKFKNLGLMIIDEEQKFGVAVKDKLKTLKANVDTLTLTATPIPRTLQFSLMGARDLSIINTPPPNRYPVETELRPFNEEVIRDAVSYEISRGGQVYFVHNRIGNIKEVAGMIQRLVPDARVGIGHGQLNGEQLE
;
A
#
# COMPACT_ATOMS: atom_id res chain seq x y z
N LYS A 1 -9.55 21.01 -9.99
CA LYS A 1 -10.77 21.76 -9.59
C LYS A 1 -10.27 22.86 -8.66
N GLU A 2 -10.37 24.11 -9.09
CA GLU A 2 -10.14 25.26 -8.25
C GLU A 2 -11.15 25.21 -7.09
N GLY A 3 -10.65 25.01 -5.88
CA GLY A 3 -11.47 24.98 -4.69
C GLY A 3 -12.00 26.39 -4.42
N THR A 4 -13.29 26.50 -4.12
CA THR A 4 -13.88 27.73 -3.59
C THR A 4 -13.06 28.19 -2.38
N ALA A 5 -12.68 29.46 -2.36
CA ALA A 5 -11.94 30.04 -1.24
C ALA A 5 -12.63 29.74 0.10
N PRO A 6 -11.91 29.40 1.15
CA PRO A 6 -12.50 29.10 2.44
C PRO A 6 -13.29 30.29 2.97
N LYS A 7 -14.51 30.05 3.47
CA LYS A 7 -15.33 31.11 4.07
C LYS A 7 -14.64 31.64 5.33
N ILE A 8 -14.23 32.89 5.28
CA ILE A 8 -13.68 33.60 6.43
C ILE A 8 -14.83 33.95 7.39
N HIS A 9 -14.73 33.51 8.61
CA HIS A 9 -15.69 33.85 9.66
C HIS A 9 -15.38 35.23 10.25
N ARG A 10 -16.42 36.07 10.42
CA ARG A 10 -16.26 37.39 11.08
C ARG A 10 -15.86 37.17 12.56
N LEU A 11 -14.85 37.91 13.01
CA LEU A 11 -14.47 37.99 14.43
C LEU A 11 -15.67 38.47 15.27
N GLY A 12 -15.85 37.89 16.48
CA GLY A 12 -16.95 38.24 17.37
C GLY A 12 -18.28 37.53 17.11
N THR A 13 -18.36 36.64 16.07
CA THR A 13 -19.54 35.81 15.83
C THR A 13 -19.33 34.37 16.32
N ASN A 14 -20.44 33.70 16.73
CA ASN A 14 -20.44 32.30 17.13
C ASN A 14 -20.28 31.32 15.94
N ALA A 15 -20.11 31.80 14.72
CA ALA A 15 -20.06 30.98 13.51
C ALA A 15 -18.90 29.98 13.52
N TRP A 16 -17.71 30.39 13.93
CA TRP A 16 -16.57 29.53 14.09
C TRP A 16 -16.78 28.46 15.19
N GLN A 17 -17.30 28.86 16.33
CA GLN A 17 -17.58 27.95 17.45
C GLN A 17 -18.61 26.89 17.06
N ASN A 18 -19.66 27.29 16.34
CA ASN A 18 -20.68 26.39 15.82
C ASN A 18 -20.09 25.40 14.82
N THR A 19 -19.23 25.86 13.89
CA THR A 19 -18.52 24.98 12.94
C THR A 19 -17.61 24.00 13.67
N LYS A 20 -16.84 24.46 14.66
CA LYS A 20 -15.97 23.62 15.50
C LYS A 20 -16.78 22.56 16.24
N ASN A 21 -17.89 22.95 16.88
CA ASN A 21 -18.75 22.02 17.60
C ASN A 21 -19.40 20.99 16.68
N LYS A 22 -19.91 21.41 15.53
CA LYS A 22 -20.48 20.50 14.51
C LYS A 22 -19.44 19.51 14.00
N THR A 23 -18.23 19.97 13.74
CA THR A 23 -17.12 19.08 13.32
C THR A 23 -16.75 18.11 14.43
N LYS A 24 -16.66 18.59 15.70
CA LYS A 24 -16.36 17.74 16.87
C LYS A 24 -17.43 16.65 17.07
N THR A 25 -18.71 16.99 16.93
CA THR A 25 -19.81 16.02 17.02
C THR A 25 -19.68 14.96 15.91
N ARG A 26 -19.48 15.39 14.67
CA ARG A 26 -19.31 14.46 13.53
C ARG A 26 -18.11 13.54 13.67
N VAL A 27 -16.98 14.04 14.20
CA VAL A 27 -15.79 13.21 14.48
C VAL A 27 -16.10 12.18 15.58
N LYS A 28 -16.86 12.58 16.63
CA LYS A 28 -17.27 11.63 17.69
C LYS A 28 -18.20 10.54 17.15
N GLU A 29 -19.16 10.88 16.29
CA GLU A 29 -20.05 9.90 15.63
C GLU A 29 -19.23 8.89 14.81
N ILE A 30 -18.32 9.37 13.95
CA ILE A 30 -17.44 8.51 13.16
C ILE A 30 -16.58 7.60 14.06
N ALA A 31 -16.02 8.15 15.14
CA ALA A 31 -15.22 7.37 16.08
C ALA A 31 -16.08 6.29 16.77
N PHE A 32 -17.30 6.60 17.14
CA PHE A 32 -18.22 5.65 17.76
C PHE A 32 -18.60 4.51 16.80
N ASP A 33 -18.92 4.82 15.54
CA ASP A 33 -19.23 3.83 14.52
C ASP A 33 -18.03 2.89 14.25
N LEU A 34 -16.81 3.44 14.23
CA LEU A 34 -15.58 2.67 14.10
C LEU A 34 -15.35 1.74 15.30
N LEU A 35 -15.57 2.23 16.51
CA LEU A 35 -15.44 1.42 17.73
C LEU A 35 -16.47 0.28 17.78
N GLN A 36 -17.72 0.54 17.36
CA GLN A 36 -18.75 -0.49 17.27
C GLN A 36 -18.37 -1.56 16.22
N LEU A 37 -17.88 -1.15 15.06
CA LEU A 37 -17.43 -2.05 14.01
C LEU A 37 -16.27 -2.93 14.51
N TYR A 38 -15.32 -2.34 15.22
CA TYR A 38 -14.17 -3.03 15.82
C TYR A 38 -14.62 -4.04 16.90
N ALA A 39 -15.50 -3.60 17.82
CA ALA A 39 -16.03 -4.48 18.86
C ALA A 39 -16.80 -5.67 18.25
N LYS A 40 -17.61 -5.43 17.22
CA LYS A 40 -18.31 -6.50 16.50
C LYS A 40 -17.34 -7.49 15.86
N ARG A 41 -16.25 -6.98 15.27
CA ARG A 41 -15.21 -7.81 14.64
C ARG A 41 -14.45 -8.66 15.68
N LYS A 42 -14.05 -8.05 16.78
CA LYS A 42 -13.34 -8.74 17.88
C LYS A 42 -14.17 -9.86 18.52
N ASN A 43 -15.51 -9.75 18.46
CA ASN A 43 -16.45 -10.77 18.94
C ASN A 43 -16.88 -11.76 17.85
N SER A 44 -16.43 -11.60 16.61
CA SER A 44 -16.68 -12.57 15.53
C SER A 44 -15.60 -13.65 15.53
N LYS A 45 -15.97 -14.86 15.13
CA LYS A 45 -15.00 -15.93 14.93
C LYS A 45 -14.36 -15.77 13.55
N GLY A 46 -13.04 -15.69 13.51
CA GLY A 46 -12.21 -15.74 12.30
C GLY A 46 -11.80 -17.17 11.95
N PHE A 47 -10.96 -17.27 10.95
CA PHE A 47 -10.23 -18.50 10.68
C PHE A 47 -8.94 -18.46 11.51
N GLN A 48 -8.72 -19.48 12.32
CA GLN A 48 -7.52 -19.64 13.12
C GLN A 48 -6.47 -20.38 12.29
N TYR A 49 -5.38 -19.69 11.95
CA TYR A 49 -4.30 -20.29 11.17
C TYR A 49 -3.44 -21.20 12.01
N SER A 50 -2.87 -22.22 11.36
CA SER A 50 -1.95 -23.17 11.99
C SER A 50 -0.63 -22.47 12.38
N PRO A 51 0.09 -22.98 13.40
CA PRO A 51 1.46 -22.55 13.66
C PRO A 51 2.36 -22.70 12.43
N ASP A 52 3.49 -22.01 12.43
CA ASP A 52 4.41 -21.99 11.28
C ASP A 52 4.87 -23.40 10.90
N THR A 53 4.78 -23.68 9.61
CA THR A 53 5.31 -24.91 9.00
C THR A 53 6.79 -24.78 8.66
N TYR A 54 7.43 -25.89 8.33
CA TYR A 54 8.79 -25.89 7.79
C TYR A 54 8.95 -24.95 6.57
N LEU A 55 7.97 -24.94 5.67
CA LEU A 55 7.99 -24.08 4.48
C LEU A 55 7.98 -22.58 4.84
N GLN A 56 7.28 -22.19 5.90
CA GLN A 56 7.27 -20.82 6.40
C GLN A 56 8.67 -20.41 6.90
N THR A 57 9.29 -21.29 7.67
CA THR A 57 10.67 -21.06 8.17
C THR A 57 11.67 -20.99 7.02
N GLU A 58 11.53 -21.83 6.01
CA GLU A 58 12.39 -21.82 4.82
C GLU A 58 12.21 -20.52 4.01
N LEU A 59 10.97 -20.05 3.82
CA LEU A 59 10.70 -18.76 3.18
C LEU A 59 11.39 -17.61 3.94
N GLU A 60 11.25 -17.55 5.25
CA GLU A 60 11.84 -16.49 6.05
C GLU A 60 13.37 -16.54 6.04
N ALA A 61 13.96 -17.74 6.14
CA ALA A 61 15.42 -17.94 6.06
C ALA A 61 16.01 -17.60 4.69
N SER A 62 15.23 -17.70 3.61
CA SER A 62 15.67 -17.34 2.26
C SER A 62 15.67 -15.84 1.97
N PHE A 63 15.32 -14.99 2.94
CA PHE A 63 15.39 -13.54 2.79
C PHE A 63 16.84 -13.06 2.77
N MET A 64 17.19 -12.29 1.73
CA MET A 64 18.59 -11.89 1.47
C MET A 64 19.15 -10.84 2.43
N TYR A 65 18.28 -10.21 3.23
CA TYR A 65 18.66 -9.14 4.14
C TYR A 65 18.41 -9.57 5.58
N GLU A 66 19.16 -8.97 6.51
CA GLU A 66 18.86 -9.13 7.93
C GLU A 66 17.62 -8.33 8.31
N ASP A 67 16.72 -8.98 9.04
CA ASP A 67 15.55 -8.31 9.57
C ASP A 67 15.93 -7.31 10.67
N THR A 68 15.34 -6.14 10.63
CA THR A 68 15.44 -5.19 11.76
C THR A 68 14.61 -5.70 12.95
N PRO A 69 14.93 -5.30 14.19
CA PRO A 69 14.14 -5.69 15.37
C PRO A 69 12.64 -5.36 15.22
N ASP A 70 12.31 -4.24 14.59
CA ASP A 70 10.92 -3.84 14.38
C ASP A 70 10.21 -4.73 13.33
N GLN A 71 10.94 -5.18 12.31
CA GLN A 71 10.41 -6.13 11.32
C GLN A 71 10.11 -7.48 11.97
N LEU A 72 11.01 -8.00 12.80
CA LEU A 72 10.81 -9.25 13.55
C LEU A 72 9.60 -9.14 14.48
N THR A 73 9.53 -8.08 15.29
CA THR A 73 8.41 -7.85 16.21
C THR A 73 7.08 -7.71 15.46
N SER A 74 7.07 -6.99 14.33
CA SER A 74 5.86 -6.81 13.53
C SER A 74 5.42 -8.14 12.89
N THR A 75 6.35 -8.94 12.38
CA THR A 75 6.07 -10.26 11.80
C THR A 75 5.50 -11.20 12.85
N GLN A 76 6.10 -11.25 14.03
CA GLN A 76 5.63 -12.09 15.14
C GLN A 76 4.22 -11.71 15.58
N ALA A 77 3.96 -10.41 15.75
CA ALA A 77 2.63 -9.91 16.14
C ALA A 77 1.54 -10.22 15.09
N ILE A 78 1.88 -10.21 13.78
CA ILE A 78 0.96 -10.61 12.72
C ILE A 78 0.65 -12.11 12.80
N LYS A 79 1.67 -12.95 13.01
CA LYS A 79 1.48 -14.40 13.15
C LYS A 79 0.59 -14.73 14.35
N GLU A 80 0.82 -14.11 15.49
CA GLU A 80 0.00 -14.28 16.71
C GLU A 80 -1.46 -13.86 16.47
N ASP A 81 -1.69 -12.74 15.77
CA ASP A 81 -3.06 -12.33 15.41
C ASP A 81 -3.74 -13.34 14.48
N MET A 82 -3.02 -13.83 13.45
CA MET A 82 -3.55 -14.83 12.52
C MET A 82 -3.84 -16.18 13.19
N GLU A 83 -3.08 -16.56 14.20
CA GLU A 83 -3.28 -17.77 15.00
C GLU A 83 -4.36 -17.60 16.08
N GLY A 84 -4.87 -16.39 16.25
CA GLY A 84 -5.95 -16.06 17.19
C GLY A 84 -7.34 -16.48 16.69
N GLU A 85 -8.33 -16.50 17.61
CA GLU A 85 -9.72 -16.84 17.26
C GLU A 85 -10.48 -15.72 16.54
N ALA A 86 -10.07 -14.45 16.75
CA ALA A 86 -10.72 -13.29 16.15
C ALA A 86 -10.03 -12.89 14.85
N PRO A 87 -10.77 -12.39 13.83
CA PRO A 87 -10.15 -11.94 12.59
C PRO A 87 -9.16 -10.80 12.83
N MET A 88 -7.92 -10.94 12.37
CA MET A 88 -6.90 -9.90 12.45
C MET A 88 -7.34 -8.60 11.76
N ASP A 89 -7.11 -7.45 12.38
CA ASP A 89 -7.15 -6.12 11.75
C ASP A 89 -5.96 -5.29 12.18
N ARG A 90 -4.83 -5.51 11.54
CA ARG A 90 -3.57 -4.87 11.91
C ARG A 90 -3.11 -3.86 10.87
N LEU A 91 -2.63 -2.73 11.36
CA LEU A 91 -1.98 -1.69 10.56
C LEU A 91 -0.46 -1.76 10.78
N VAL A 92 0.30 -1.95 9.70
CA VAL A 92 1.75 -1.83 9.70
C VAL A 92 2.14 -0.49 9.11
N CYS A 93 2.76 0.34 9.93
CA CYS A 93 3.24 1.67 9.56
C CYS A 93 4.78 1.65 9.52
N GLY A 94 5.36 2.15 8.45
CA GLY A 94 6.82 2.26 8.30
C GLY A 94 7.15 3.02 7.03
N ASP A 95 8.27 3.72 7.00
CA ASP A 95 8.66 4.52 5.85
C ASP A 95 8.90 3.66 4.59
N VAL A 96 9.00 4.30 3.43
CA VAL A 96 9.28 3.64 2.15
C VAL A 96 10.62 2.90 2.25
N GLY A 97 10.65 1.64 1.82
CA GLY A 97 11.86 0.82 1.89
C GLY A 97 12.14 0.14 3.24
N PHE A 98 11.26 0.27 4.24
CA PHE A 98 11.40 -0.40 5.56
C PHE A 98 10.90 -1.85 5.58
N GLY A 99 10.78 -2.51 4.44
CA GLY A 99 10.48 -3.95 4.36
C GLY A 99 9.02 -4.34 4.58
N LYS A 100 8.05 -3.40 4.59
CA LYS A 100 6.62 -3.71 4.74
C LYS A 100 6.12 -4.79 3.79
N THR A 101 6.61 -4.79 2.55
CA THR A 101 6.21 -5.77 1.51
C THR A 101 6.67 -7.17 1.87
N GLU A 102 7.88 -7.34 2.43
CA GLU A 102 8.35 -8.66 2.88
C GLU A 102 7.47 -9.21 4.01
N ILE A 103 7.12 -8.38 4.98
CA ILE A 103 6.18 -8.76 6.05
C ILE A 103 4.82 -9.21 5.48
N ALA A 104 4.32 -8.50 4.47
CA ALA A 104 3.09 -8.86 3.78
C ALA A 104 3.20 -10.20 3.03
N ILE A 105 4.35 -10.50 2.41
CA ILE A 105 4.61 -11.77 1.73
C ILE A 105 4.61 -12.92 2.75
N ARG A 106 5.25 -12.75 3.90
CA ARG A 106 5.28 -13.76 4.98
C ARG A 106 3.87 -14.07 5.48
N ALA A 107 3.06 -13.04 5.73
CA ALA A 107 1.65 -13.21 6.13
C ALA A 107 0.83 -13.89 5.02
N ALA A 108 1.02 -13.50 3.76
CA ALA A 108 0.35 -14.10 2.62
C ALA A 108 0.69 -15.60 2.48
N PHE A 109 1.96 -15.94 2.61
CA PHE A 109 2.41 -17.34 2.49
C PHE A 109 1.87 -18.19 3.64
N LYS A 110 1.84 -17.66 4.87
CA LYS A 110 1.18 -18.34 6.02
C LYS A 110 -0.29 -18.66 5.73
N ALA A 111 -1.01 -17.73 5.11
CA ALA A 111 -2.40 -17.98 4.72
C ALA A 111 -2.52 -19.06 3.64
N VAL A 112 -1.60 -19.07 2.65
CA VAL A 112 -1.58 -20.07 1.57
C VAL A 112 -1.27 -21.47 2.09
N THR A 113 -0.38 -21.61 3.07
CA THR A 113 -0.07 -22.93 3.68
C THR A 113 -1.30 -23.58 4.34
N ASP A 114 -2.27 -22.79 4.79
CA ASP A 114 -3.56 -23.23 5.29
C ASP A 114 -4.67 -23.26 4.22
N SER A 115 -4.29 -23.32 2.95
CA SER A 115 -5.20 -23.40 1.80
C SER A 115 -6.19 -22.23 1.71
N LYS A 116 -5.79 -21.03 2.19
CA LYS A 116 -6.56 -19.81 2.08
C LYS A 116 -6.06 -18.96 0.93
N GLN A 117 -7.01 -18.34 0.21
CA GLN A 117 -6.68 -17.37 -0.81
C GLN A 117 -6.37 -16.02 -0.20
N VAL A 118 -5.46 -15.28 -0.83
CA VAL A 118 -5.02 -13.95 -0.41
C VAL A 118 -5.32 -12.91 -1.49
N ALA A 119 -5.94 -11.80 -1.08
CA ALA A 119 -6.16 -10.64 -1.94
C ALA A 119 -5.23 -9.49 -1.54
N VAL A 120 -4.40 -9.01 -2.46
CA VAL A 120 -3.52 -7.85 -2.25
C VAL A 120 -4.06 -6.66 -3.03
N LEU A 121 -4.60 -5.68 -2.31
CA LEU A 121 -5.21 -4.49 -2.88
C LEU A 121 -4.22 -3.33 -2.89
N VAL A 122 -3.99 -2.75 -4.06
CA VAL A 122 -3.07 -1.63 -4.27
C VAL A 122 -3.73 -0.47 -5.01
N PRO A 123 -3.32 0.80 -4.79
CA PRO A 123 -4.03 1.96 -5.33
C PRO A 123 -3.83 2.18 -6.83
N THR A 124 -2.73 1.71 -7.41
CA THR A 124 -2.40 1.98 -8.82
C THR A 124 -2.09 0.72 -9.61
N THR A 125 -2.25 0.81 -10.93
CA THR A 125 -1.95 -0.29 -11.85
C THR A 125 -0.46 -0.66 -11.86
N ILE A 126 0.41 0.34 -11.77
CA ILE A 126 1.87 0.15 -11.73
C ILE A 126 2.26 -0.58 -10.44
N LEU A 127 1.75 -0.16 -9.28
CA LEU A 127 1.99 -0.88 -8.02
C LEU A 127 1.47 -2.32 -8.09
N SER A 128 0.35 -2.58 -8.77
CA SER A 128 -0.16 -3.93 -8.96
C SER A 128 0.84 -4.84 -9.71
N LEU A 129 1.47 -4.33 -10.76
CA LEU A 129 2.50 -5.08 -11.49
C LEU A 129 3.79 -5.22 -10.69
N GLN A 130 4.21 -4.16 -9.99
CA GLN A 130 5.38 -4.18 -9.14
C GLN A 130 5.25 -5.21 -8.02
N HIS A 131 4.14 -5.19 -7.27
CA HIS A 131 3.87 -6.20 -6.25
C HIS A 131 3.76 -7.60 -6.84
N PHE A 132 3.11 -7.76 -8.02
CA PHE A 132 3.05 -9.06 -8.69
C PHE A 132 4.44 -9.61 -9.00
N LYS A 133 5.34 -8.80 -9.56
CA LYS A 133 6.73 -9.19 -9.85
C LYS A 133 7.46 -9.58 -8.57
N THR A 134 7.35 -8.76 -7.51
CA THR A 134 7.99 -9.01 -6.22
C THR A 134 7.48 -10.29 -5.55
N PHE A 135 6.16 -10.48 -5.45
CA PHE A 135 5.58 -11.68 -4.85
C PHE A 135 5.93 -12.93 -5.65
N LYS A 136 5.83 -12.87 -6.98
CA LYS A 136 6.16 -13.99 -7.87
C LYS A 136 7.63 -14.40 -7.74
N GLU A 137 8.55 -13.43 -7.72
CA GLU A 137 9.99 -13.72 -7.57
C GLU A 137 10.29 -14.30 -6.18
N ARG A 138 9.71 -13.71 -5.14
CA ARG A 138 9.94 -14.12 -3.75
C ARG A 138 9.39 -15.52 -3.44
N LEU A 139 8.30 -15.91 -4.11
CA LEU A 139 7.60 -17.19 -3.89
C LEU A 139 7.86 -18.22 -5.00
N LYS A 140 8.81 -18.00 -5.90
CA LYS A 140 9.03 -18.86 -7.08
C LYS A 140 9.44 -20.30 -6.75
N GLU A 141 10.12 -20.51 -5.64
CA GLU A 141 10.59 -21.83 -5.17
C GLU A 141 9.52 -22.55 -4.32
N PHE A 142 8.38 -21.92 -4.07
CA PHE A 142 7.32 -22.45 -3.22
C PHE A 142 6.07 -22.80 -4.04
N PRO A 143 5.28 -23.79 -3.62
CA PRO A 143 4.05 -24.18 -4.30
C PRO A 143 2.95 -23.14 -4.09
N CYS A 144 3.10 -21.97 -4.71
CA CYS A 144 2.18 -20.84 -4.58
C CYS A 144 1.96 -20.17 -5.92
N LYS A 145 0.71 -20.12 -6.38
CA LYS A 145 0.33 -19.47 -7.65
C LYS A 145 -0.10 -18.03 -7.44
N VAL A 146 0.74 -17.10 -7.88
CA VAL A 146 0.50 -15.66 -7.83
C VAL A 146 -0.04 -15.16 -9.17
N SER A 147 -1.09 -14.35 -9.15
CA SER A 147 -1.62 -13.68 -10.35
C SER A 147 -2.01 -12.23 -10.05
N TYR A 148 -2.44 -11.48 -11.07
CA TYR A 148 -2.88 -10.10 -10.90
C TYR A 148 -4.11 -9.77 -11.74
N ILE A 149 -4.85 -8.73 -11.31
CA ILE A 149 -5.97 -8.15 -12.05
C ILE A 149 -5.85 -6.62 -12.00
N ASN A 150 -5.69 -6.02 -13.19
CA ASN A 150 -5.68 -4.57 -13.35
C ASN A 150 -6.26 -4.20 -14.72
N ARG A 151 -6.28 -2.90 -15.06
CA ARG A 151 -6.87 -2.40 -16.31
C ARG A 151 -6.16 -2.90 -17.58
N PHE A 152 -4.93 -3.41 -17.49
CA PHE A 152 -4.16 -3.92 -18.63
C PHE A 152 -4.49 -5.38 -18.94
N LYS A 153 -5.03 -6.12 -17.99
CA LYS A 153 -5.45 -7.51 -18.18
C LYS A 153 -6.89 -7.54 -18.68
N THR A 154 -7.08 -7.87 -19.96
CA THR A 154 -8.38 -7.79 -20.63
C THR A 154 -8.74 -9.08 -21.38
N GLY A 155 -9.96 -9.17 -21.86
CA GLY A 155 -10.42 -10.26 -22.74
C GLY A 155 -10.30 -11.65 -22.12
N LYS A 156 -9.85 -12.61 -22.92
CA LYS A 156 -9.75 -14.04 -22.52
C LYS A 156 -8.85 -14.26 -21.30
N SER A 157 -7.76 -13.51 -21.20
CA SER A 157 -6.82 -13.62 -20.07
C SER A 157 -7.47 -13.21 -18.74
N LEU A 158 -8.29 -12.15 -18.73
CA LEU A 158 -9.04 -11.75 -17.55
C LEU A 158 -10.07 -12.81 -17.16
N THR A 159 -10.86 -13.30 -18.14
CA THR A 159 -11.87 -14.34 -17.90
C THR A 159 -11.27 -15.61 -17.34
N GLN A 160 -10.13 -16.04 -17.89
CA GLN A 160 -9.40 -17.21 -17.39
C GLN A 160 -8.93 -17.00 -15.93
N THR A 161 -8.36 -15.83 -15.61
CA THR A 161 -7.93 -15.51 -14.25
C THR A 161 -9.08 -15.49 -13.25
N LEU A 162 -10.24 -14.96 -13.67
CA LEU A 162 -11.44 -14.93 -12.80
C LEU A 162 -11.93 -16.35 -12.50
N LYS A 163 -11.93 -17.23 -13.52
CA LYS A 163 -12.29 -18.62 -13.35
C LYS A 163 -11.31 -19.36 -12.42
N GLU A 164 -10.01 -19.25 -12.67
CA GLU A 164 -8.98 -19.88 -11.82
C GLU A 164 -9.05 -19.39 -10.38
N LEU A 165 -9.43 -18.12 -10.15
CA LEU A 165 -9.64 -17.58 -8.81
C LEU A 165 -10.87 -18.18 -8.13
N GLU A 166 -12.00 -18.31 -8.86
CA GLU A 166 -13.25 -18.93 -8.37
C GLU A 166 -13.06 -20.42 -8.11
N ASP A 167 -12.28 -21.13 -8.93
CA ASP A 167 -11.96 -22.55 -8.80
C ASP A 167 -10.94 -22.81 -7.67
N GLY A 168 -10.22 -21.77 -7.20
CA GLY A 168 -9.22 -21.85 -6.13
C GLY A 168 -7.83 -22.25 -6.62
N ASP A 169 -7.55 -22.15 -7.93
CA ASP A 169 -6.25 -22.44 -8.54
C ASP A 169 -5.25 -21.30 -8.36
N ILE A 170 -5.72 -20.10 -7.98
CA ILE A 170 -4.87 -18.95 -7.66
C ILE A 170 -4.89 -18.77 -6.15
N ASP A 171 -3.70 -18.79 -5.55
CA ASP A 171 -3.52 -18.61 -4.12
C ASP A 171 -3.45 -17.12 -3.73
N ILE A 172 -2.70 -16.34 -4.50
CA ILE A 172 -2.52 -14.90 -4.24
C ILE A 172 -2.93 -14.10 -5.48
N ILE A 173 -3.89 -13.20 -5.31
CA ILE A 173 -4.32 -12.29 -6.37
C ILE A 173 -4.01 -10.84 -6.00
N ILE A 174 -3.30 -10.13 -6.87
CA ILE A 174 -2.88 -8.74 -6.67
C ILE A 174 -3.64 -7.83 -7.62
N GLY A 175 -4.21 -6.75 -7.13
CA GLY A 175 -4.94 -5.87 -8.03
C GLY A 175 -5.34 -4.54 -7.43
N THR A 176 -5.95 -3.72 -8.29
CA THR A 176 -6.50 -2.42 -7.89
C THR A 176 -7.93 -2.58 -7.35
N HIS A 177 -8.67 -1.48 -7.24
CA HIS A 177 -10.08 -1.48 -6.84
C HIS A 177 -10.96 -2.47 -7.62
N ALA A 178 -10.47 -3.03 -8.74
CA ALA A 178 -11.16 -4.09 -9.48
C ALA A 178 -11.40 -5.34 -8.61
N LEU A 179 -10.49 -5.65 -7.65
CA LEU A 179 -10.62 -6.79 -6.75
C LEU A 179 -11.84 -6.74 -5.82
N VAL A 180 -12.38 -5.57 -5.55
CA VAL A 180 -13.63 -5.41 -4.78
C VAL A 180 -14.87 -5.27 -5.67
N GLY A 181 -14.73 -5.61 -6.95
CA GLY A 181 -15.82 -5.59 -7.94
C GLY A 181 -16.73 -6.83 -7.81
N LYS A 182 -17.99 -6.70 -8.23
CA LYS A 182 -19.00 -7.78 -8.18
C LYS A 182 -18.64 -9.04 -9.00
N ARG A 183 -17.68 -8.92 -9.92
CA ARG A 183 -17.22 -10.04 -10.79
C ARG A 183 -16.20 -10.94 -10.11
N ILE A 184 -15.60 -10.46 -9.01
CA ILE A 184 -14.58 -11.20 -8.28
C ILE A 184 -15.28 -12.13 -7.30
N LYS A 185 -14.98 -13.41 -7.42
CA LYS A 185 -15.41 -14.43 -6.49
C LYS A 185 -14.20 -15.21 -6.03
N PHE A 186 -14.10 -15.39 -4.72
CA PHE A 186 -13.08 -16.21 -4.10
C PHE A 186 -13.69 -17.51 -3.65
N LYS A 187 -12.96 -18.61 -3.80
CA LYS A 187 -13.36 -19.90 -3.24
C LYS A 187 -13.22 -19.90 -1.71
N ASN A 188 -12.10 -19.39 -1.22
CA ASN A 188 -11.76 -19.45 0.21
C ASN A 188 -10.84 -18.29 0.62
N LEU A 189 -11.34 -17.06 0.53
CA LEU A 189 -10.57 -15.86 0.93
C LEU A 189 -10.32 -15.88 2.45
N GLY A 190 -9.06 -15.91 2.88
CA GLY A 190 -8.66 -15.87 4.29
C GLY A 190 -7.94 -14.58 4.69
N LEU A 191 -7.15 -14.00 3.81
CA LEU A 191 -6.37 -12.80 4.12
C LEU A 191 -6.56 -11.71 3.05
N MET A 192 -6.77 -10.48 3.51
CA MET A 192 -6.76 -9.28 2.66
C MET A 192 -5.63 -8.36 3.08
N ILE A 193 -4.71 -8.10 2.17
CA ILE A 193 -3.63 -7.13 2.33
C ILE A 193 -3.99 -5.85 1.58
N ILE A 194 -3.89 -4.70 2.23
CA ILE A 194 -4.25 -3.41 1.65
C ILE A 194 -3.05 -2.48 1.76
N ASP A 195 -2.49 -2.11 0.62
CA ASP A 195 -1.40 -1.13 0.58
C ASP A 195 -1.96 0.27 0.35
N GLU A 196 -1.50 1.24 1.17
CA GLU A 196 -1.86 2.65 1.08
C GLU A 196 -3.39 2.90 1.08
N GLU A 197 -4.12 2.34 2.06
CA GLU A 197 -5.59 2.41 2.19
C GLU A 197 -6.14 3.85 2.05
N GLN A 198 -5.39 4.86 2.47
CA GLN A 198 -5.80 6.27 2.39
C GLN A 198 -5.98 6.76 0.94
N LYS A 199 -5.35 6.13 -0.03
CA LYS A 199 -5.47 6.48 -1.46
C LYS A 199 -6.75 5.96 -2.12
N PHE A 200 -7.51 5.10 -1.44
CA PHE A 200 -8.78 4.60 -1.96
C PHE A 200 -9.94 5.55 -1.67
N GLY A 201 -10.83 5.69 -2.63
CA GLY A 201 -12.07 6.48 -2.48
C GLY A 201 -13.08 5.83 -1.53
N VAL A 202 -14.05 6.62 -1.07
CA VAL A 202 -15.08 6.22 -0.09
C VAL A 202 -15.84 4.96 -0.52
N ALA A 203 -16.27 4.88 -1.78
CA ALA A 203 -17.01 3.73 -2.31
C ALA A 203 -16.23 2.40 -2.27
N VAL A 204 -14.90 2.44 -2.42
CA VAL A 204 -14.04 1.26 -2.28
C VAL A 204 -13.92 0.88 -0.81
N LYS A 205 -13.73 1.86 0.07
CA LYS A 205 -13.64 1.64 1.53
C LYS A 205 -14.91 1.02 2.11
N ASP A 206 -16.08 1.44 1.64
CA ASP A 206 -17.36 0.86 2.09
C ASP A 206 -17.52 -0.61 1.66
N LYS A 207 -17.11 -0.96 0.44
CA LYS A 207 -17.09 -2.36 -0.01
C LYS A 207 -16.08 -3.20 0.78
N LEU A 208 -14.93 -2.62 1.10
CA LEU A 208 -13.92 -3.29 1.94
C LEU A 208 -14.45 -3.61 3.33
N LYS A 209 -15.26 -2.74 3.95
CA LYS A 209 -15.87 -3.01 5.25
C LYS A 209 -16.70 -4.30 5.25
N THR A 210 -17.42 -4.58 4.17
CA THR A 210 -18.23 -5.80 4.04
C THR A 210 -17.35 -7.05 3.87
N LEU A 211 -16.29 -6.96 3.07
CA LEU A 211 -15.36 -8.08 2.85
C LEU A 211 -14.51 -8.37 4.10
N LYS A 212 -14.17 -7.33 4.86
CA LYS A 212 -13.35 -7.42 6.08
C LYS A 212 -14.07 -8.10 7.25
N ALA A 213 -15.37 -8.32 7.22
CA ALA A 213 -16.13 -8.75 8.40
C ALA A 213 -15.60 -10.05 9.02
N ASN A 214 -15.23 -11.03 8.20
CA ASN A 214 -14.78 -12.37 8.63
C ASN A 214 -13.45 -12.79 8.00
N VAL A 215 -12.69 -11.85 7.45
CA VAL A 215 -11.42 -12.08 6.76
C VAL A 215 -10.33 -11.29 7.46
N ASP A 216 -9.19 -11.90 7.68
CA ASP A 216 -8.02 -11.23 8.23
C ASP A 216 -7.59 -10.08 7.34
N THR A 217 -7.25 -8.97 7.95
CA THR A 217 -6.88 -7.76 7.22
C THR A 217 -5.56 -7.20 7.72
N LEU A 218 -4.61 -7.12 6.82
CA LEU A 218 -3.32 -6.47 7.01
C LEU A 218 -3.26 -5.20 6.18
N THR A 219 -3.13 -4.04 6.80
CA THR A 219 -3.00 -2.77 6.08
C THR A 219 -1.57 -2.25 6.20
N LEU A 220 -1.00 -1.83 5.07
CA LEU A 220 0.33 -1.25 5.01
C LEU A 220 0.22 0.24 4.70
N THR A 221 1.04 1.06 5.33
CA THR A 221 1.15 2.49 5.01
C THR A 221 2.56 3.02 5.19
N ALA A 222 2.98 3.93 4.30
CA ALA A 222 4.24 4.65 4.41
C ALA A 222 4.10 5.97 5.19
N THR A 223 2.88 6.49 5.36
CA THR A 223 2.66 7.73 6.10
C THR A 223 2.71 7.49 7.60
N PRO A 224 3.71 8.04 8.31
CA PRO A 224 3.75 7.93 9.76
C PRO A 224 2.50 8.59 10.35
N ILE A 225 1.77 7.84 11.16
CA ILE A 225 0.60 8.38 11.85
C ILE A 225 1.10 9.31 12.95
N PRO A 226 0.70 10.59 12.99
CA PRO A 226 1.07 11.48 14.10
C PRO A 226 0.73 10.84 15.44
N ARG A 227 1.61 10.98 16.46
CA ARG A 227 1.45 10.36 17.78
C ARG A 227 0.05 10.54 18.38
N THR A 228 -0.57 11.69 18.19
CA THR A 228 -1.93 11.99 18.67
C THR A 228 -3.01 11.15 18.01
N LEU A 229 -2.85 10.86 16.71
CA LEU A 229 -3.75 9.98 15.97
C LEU A 229 -3.47 8.51 16.30
N GLN A 230 -2.22 8.17 16.58
CA GLN A 230 -1.79 6.84 17.02
C GLN A 230 -2.52 6.41 18.30
N PHE A 231 -2.59 7.29 19.32
CA PHE A 231 -3.33 7.02 20.56
C PHE A 231 -4.85 6.83 20.32
N SER A 232 -5.42 7.54 19.37
CA SER A 232 -6.85 7.41 19.01
C SER A 232 -7.14 6.12 18.25
N LEU A 233 -6.16 5.58 17.53
CA LEU A 233 -6.29 4.33 16.76
C LEU A 233 -5.94 3.09 17.58
N MET A 234 -5.15 3.22 18.65
CA MET A 234 -4.73 2.10 19.54
C MET A 234 -5.90 1.36 20.21
N GLY A 235 -7.09 1.97 20.29
CA GLY A 235 -8.31 1.30 20.75
C GLY A 235 -9.19 0.75 19.65
N ALA A 236 -8.93 1.11 18.39
CA ALA A 236 -9.78 0.76 17.25
C ALA A 236 -9.13 -0.22 16.25
N ARG A 237 -7.79 -0.43 16.35
CA ARG A 237 -7.04 -1.29 15.42
C ARG A 237 -5.69 -1.65 16.00
N ASP A 238 -5.22 -2.88 15.77
CA ASP A 238 -3.89 -3.30 16.17
C ASP A 238 -2.84 -2.61 15.28
N LEU A 239 -1.72 -2.18 15.89
CA LEU A 239 -0.73 -1.33 15.24
C LEU A 239 0.68 -1.87 15.44
N SER A 240 1.41 -2.02 14.35
CA SER A 240 2.85 -2.28 14.32
C SER A 240 3.57 -1.12 13.64
N ILE A 241 4.66 -0.65 14.23
CA ILE A 241 5.43 0.48 13.70
C ILE A 241 6.87 0.03 13.44
N ILE A 242 7.32 0.22 12.21
CA ILE A 242 8.71 -0.02 11.81
C ILE A 242 9.41 1.33 11.76
N ASN A 243 10.21 1.64 12.78
CA ASN A 243 10.97 2.87 12.89
C ASN A 243 12.45 2.70 12.50
N THR A 244 12.95 1.48 12.64
CA THR A 244 14.37 1.17 12.37
C THR A 244 14.57 1.01 10.86
N PRO A 245 15.39 1.87 10.21
CA PRO A 245 15.71 1.71 8.81
C PRO A 245 16.56 0.45 8.60
N PRO A 246 16.46 -0.22 7.44
CA PRO A 246 17.38 -1.28 7.05
C PRO A 246 18.84 -0.77 7.03
N PRO A 247 19.83 -1.66 7.25
CA PRO A 247 21.24 -1.30 7.11
C PRO A 247 21.52 -0.70 5.72
N ASN A 248 22.45 0.24 5.66
CA ASN A 248 22.88 0.94 4.43
C ASN A 248 21.83 1.88 3.80
N ARG A 249 20.77 2.24 4.51
CA ARG A 249 19.87 3.30 4.07
C ARG A 249 20.34 4.65 4.58
N TYR A 250 20.88 5.46 3.68
CA TYR A 250 21.27 6.84 3.97
C TYR A 250 20.05 7.78 3.88
N PRO A 251 19.96 8.80 4.74
CA PRO A 251 18.92 9.81 4.63
C PRO A 251 19.04 10.59 3.32
N VAL A 252 17.91 11.00 2.76
CA VAL A 252 17.88 11.88 1.59
C VAL A 252 18.11 13.32 2.06
N GLU A 253 19.13 13.97 1.53
CA GLU A 253 19.37 15.39 1.74
C GLU A 253 18.35 16.18 0.91
N THR A 254 17.60 17.06 1.58
CA THR A 254 16.56 17.86 0.94
C THR A 254 16.96 19.32 0.95
N GLU A 255 17.01 19.94 -0.23
CA GLU A 255 17.31 21.34 -0.39
C GLU A 255 16.13 22.09 -1.02
N LEU A 256 15.83 23.28 -0.50
CA LEU A 256 14.89 24.20 -1.10
C LEU A 256 15.66 25.28 -1.88
N ARG A 257 15.53 25.25 -3.20
CA ARG A 257 16.20 26.20 -4.11
C ARG A 257 15.19 26.86 -5.04
N PRO A 258 15.38 28.10 -5.45
CA PRO A 258 14.65 28.66 -6.57
C PRO A 258 14.98 27.86 -7.83
N PHE A 259 14.07 27.90 -8.83
CA PHE A 259 14.35 27.29 -10.13
C PHE A 259 15.58 27.90 -10.77
N ASN A 260 16.61 27.08 -10.99
CA ASN A 260 17.89 27.52 -11.55
C ASN A 260 18.48 26.40 -12.40
N GLU A 261 18.81 26.71 -13.65
CA GLU A 261 19.34 25.75 -14.63
C GLU A 261 20.72 25.20 -14.22
N GLU A 262 21.57 26.01 -13.57
CA GLU A 262 22.88 25.56 -13.08
C GLU A 262 22.74 24.52 -11.99
N VAL A 263 21.85 24.73 -11.01
CA VAL A 263 21.56 23.75 -9.93
C VAL A 263 21.02 22.45 -10.52
N ILE A 264 20.14 22.54 -11.53
CA ILE A 264 19.59 21.35 -12.21
C ILE A 264 20.71 20.59 -12.93
N ARG A 265 21.54 21.31 -13.72
CA ARG A 265 22.67 20.72 -14.42
C ARG A 265 23.60 20.00 -13.47
N ASP A 266 24.01 20.66 -12.40
CA ASP A 266 25.00 20.14 -11.46
C ASP A 266 24.45 18.91 -10.71
N ALA A 267 23.19 18.94 -10.25
CA ALA A 267 22.53 17.82 -9.60
C ALA A 267 22.36 16.62 -10.54
N VAL A 268 21.92 16.84 -11.78
CA VAL A 268 21.74 15.76 -12.77
C VAL A 268 23.10 15.17 -13.17
N SER A 269 24.11 16.02 -13.41
CA SER A 269 25.45 15.56 -13.76
C SER A 269 26.10 14.76 -12.64
N TYR A 270 25.92 15.19 -11.39
CA TYR A 270 26.42 14.46 -10.22
C TYR A 270 25.81 13.05 -10.13
N GLU A 271 24.49 12.93 -10.26
CA GLU A 271 23.82 11.61 -10.19
C GLU A 271 24.23 10.70 -11.35
N ILE A 272 24.33 11.22 -12.57
CA ILE A 272 24.78 10.45 -13.75
C ILE A 272 26.23 9.98 -13.59
N SER A 273 27.11 10.84 -13.08
CA SER A 273 28.53 10.50 -12.92
C SER A 273 28.76 9.31 -11.97
N ARG A 274 27.88 9.11 -11.00
CA ARG A 274 27.92 7.96 -10.08
C ARG A 274 27.05 6.77 -10.52
N GLY A 275 26.51 6.78 -11.77
CA GLY A 275 25.65 5.73 -12.30
C GLY A 275 24.20 5.77 -11.76
N GLY A 276 23.81 6.86 -11.12
CA GLY A 276 22.46 7.08 -10.58
C GLY A 276 21.43 7.45 -11.63
N GLN A 277 20.19 7.61 -11.18
CA GLN A 277 19.04 8.06 -11.97
C GLN A 277 18.40 9.27 -11.31
N VAL A 278 17.79 10.15 -12.11
CA VAL A 278 17.12 11.35 -11.65
C VAL A 278 15.66 11.35 -12.04
N TYR A 279 14.77 11.58 -11.07
CA TYR A 279 13.36 11.86 -11.32
C TYR A 279 13.12 13.37 -11.28
N PHE A 280 12.84 13.96 -12.45
CA PHE A 280 12.44 15.36 -12.57
C PHE A 280 10.92 15.45 -12.60
N VAL A 281 10.29 15.84 -11.48
CA VAL A 281 8.83 15.90 -11.35
C VAL A 281 8.30 17.23 -11.86
N HIS A 282 7.37 17.19 -12.82
CA HIS A 282 6.72 18.37 -13.40
C HIS A 282 5.20 18.25 -13.37
N ASN A 283 4.50 19.33 -12.99
CA ASN A 283 3.05 19.30 -12.72
C ASN A 283 2.16 19.39 -13.96
N ARG A 284 2.71 19.76 -15.13
CA ARG A 284 1.92 20.08 -16.33
C ARG A 284 2.36 19.21 -17.51
N ILE A 285 1.42 18.46 -18.08
CA ILE A 285 1.68 17.63 -19.26
C ILE A 285 1.94 18.50 -20.50
N GLY A 286 1.26 19.67 -20.61
CA GLY A 286 1.30 20.50 -21.81
C GLY A 286 2.68 20.99 -22.22
N ASN A 287 3.58 21.26 -21.28
CA ASN A 287 4.95 21.73 -21.53
C ASN A 287 6.04 20.75 -21.06
N ILE A 288 5.68 19.50 -20.77
CA ILE A 288 6.63 18.48 -20.29
C ILE A 288 7.76 18.21 -21.30
N LYS A 289 7.45 18.30 -22.62
CA LYS A 289 8.43 18.14 -23.69
C LYS A 289 9.45 19.28 -23.73
N GLU A 290 9.01 20.51 -23.45
CA GLU A 290 9.89 21.69 -23.37
C GLU A 290 10.88 21.55 -22.21
N VAL A 291 10.37 21.13 -21.05
CA VAL A 291 11.20 20.86 -19.86
C VAL A 291 12.18 19.72 -20.11
N ALA A 292 11.76 18.63 -20.74
CA ALA A 292 12.65 17.55 -21.13
C ALA A 292 13.74 18.02 -22.10
N GLY A 293 13.38 18.84 -23.09
CA GLY A 293 14.33 19.46 -24.03
C GLY A 293 15.32 20.42 -23.35
N MET A 294 14.87 21.13 -22.32
CA MET A 294 15.77 21.96 -21.48
C MET A 294 16.79 21.10 -20.75
N ILE A 295 16.36 20.03 -20.08
CA ILE A 295 17.25 19.10 -19.36
C ILE A 295 18.26 18.47 -20.32
N GLN A 296 17.81 18.03 -21.50
CA GLN A 296 18.69 17.44 -22.52
C GLN A 296 19.75 18.42 -23.03
N ARG A 297 19.43 19.71 -23.09
CA ARG A 297 20.43 20.76 -23.45
C ARG A 297 21.40 21.03 -22.32
N LEU A 298 20.93 21.04 -21.07
CA LEU A 298 21.80 21.28 -19.90
C LEU A 298 22.77 20.12 -19.65
N VAL A 299 22.35 18.90 -19.92
CA VAL A 299 23.16 17.67 -19.75
C VAL A 299 23.00 16.79 -21.00
N PRO A 300 23.80 17.03 -22.05
CA PRO A 300 23.69 16.32 -23.32
C PRO A 300 23.84 14.79 -23.21
N ASP A 301 24.65 14.34 -22.28
CA ASP A 301 24.91 12.90 -22.04
C ASP A 301 23.77 12.19 -21.30
N ALA A 302 22.78 12.91 -20.80
CA ALA A 302 21.63 12.35 -20.11
C ALA A 302 20.66 11.68 -21.09
N ARG A 303 20.20 10.48 -20.78
CA ARG A 303 19.09 9.84 -21.50
C ARG A 303 17.78 10.25 -20.83
N VAL A 304 17.03 11.16 -21.45
CA VAL A 304 15.80 11.72 -20.90
C VAL A 304 14.59 10.96 -21.40
N GLY A 305 13.84 10.33 -20.48
CA GLY A 305 12.54 9.72 -20.73
C GLY A 305 11.39 10.56 -20.17
N ILE A 306 10.23 10.54 -20.82
CA ILE A 306 9.03 11.24 -20.38
C ILE A 306 7.97 10.23 -19.97
N GLY A 307 7.46 10.33 -18.74
CA GLY A 307 6.36 9.52 -18.23
C GLY A 307 5.21 10.40 -17.75
N HIS A 308 3.96 10.11 -18.13
CA HIS A 308 2.77 10.80 -17.63
C HIS A 308 1.53 9.90 -17.70
N GLY A 309 0.47 10.23 -16.95
CA GLY A 309 -0.72 9.40 -16.78
C GLY A 309 -1.59 9.16 -18.02
N GLN A 310 -1.29 9.79 -19.17
CA GLN A 310 -1.98 9.56 -20.45
C GLN A 310 -1.27 8.53 -21.33
N LEU A 311 -0.07 8.08 -20.94
CA LEU A 311 0.64 7.00 -21.64
C LEU A 311 0.00 5.64 -21.36
N ASN A 312 0.14 4.71 -22.31
CA ASN A 312 -0.27 3.32 -22.13
C ASN A 312 0.68 2.60 -21.17
N GLY A 313 0.24 1.44 -20.65
CA GLY A 313 0.99 0.66 -19.68
C GLY A 313 2.37 0.22 -20.16
N GLU A 314 2.49 -0.20 -21.42
CA GLU A 314 3.75 -0.61 -22.04
C GLU A 314 4.76 0.53 -22.21
N GLN A 315 4.27 1.77 -22.32
CA GLN A 315 5.12 2.97 -22.44
C GLN A 315 5.53 3.52 -21.06
N LEU A 316 4.86 3.10 -19.98
CA LEU A 316 5.13 3.52 -18.61
C LEU A 316 6.06 2.55 -17.87
N GLU A 317 6.20 1.31 -18.35
CA GLU A 317 7.18 0.32 -17.91
C GLU A 317 8.52 0.50 -18.64
#